data_b4787a07f7952f03f01c67253d2aaf56
#
_entry.id   b4787a07f7952f03f01c67253d2aaf56
#
_cell.length_a   1.000
_cell.length_b   1.000
_cell.length_c   1.000
_cell.angle_alpha   90.00
_cell.angle_beta   90.00
_cell.angle_gamma   90.00
#
_symmetry.space_group_name_H-M   'P 1'
#
loop_
_entity.id
_entity.type
_entity.pdbx_description
1 polymer ?
#
loop_
_entity_poly.entity_id
_entity_poly.type
_entity_poly.pdbx_seq_one_letter_code
_entity_poly.pdbx_strand_id
1 'polypeptide(L)'
;MTAQVSFLFPGQGSQAVGMGADVYQTSTAARQVFETVDEALGISLSKICFEGPEDTLRETINAQPAIVTASLALLAAFQEALSPHSSTWSSPLVPSYTAGHSVGEYAALVVSGALDLMSMALLVRERGRLMHHEGTVCPGGMAAIIAMDVEPVQEVCREAENQASQSTDDTNRTAHPGQGRVIVANFNAPGQIVISGEQKALNLAMELAKERGAKRVIPLPVSGAFHSPVMQPAASGLAQVMATTPVQDARIPVISNIHATSLSEAQMIREELAQQIASPVQWTHSIEYLASAGVTLFIEIGPDQALTGMVKRIIKGVTTINICNSTDIKKAASSVREMDLLREI
;
A
#
# COMPACT_ATOMS: atom_id res chain seq x y z
N MET A 1 28.22 -13.75 -1.90
CA MET A 1 27.49 -12.56 -1.39
C MET A 1 26.18 -13.08 -0.82
N THR A 2 25.87 -12.78 0.43
CA THR A 2 24.57 -13.11 1.04
C THR A 2 23.47 -12.39 0.27
N ALA A 3 22.36 -13.06 -0.04
CA ALA A 3 21.24 -12.49 -0.75
C ALA A 3 20.66 -11.31 0.03
N GLN A 4 20.50 -10.14 -0.62
CA GLN A 4 19.79 -9.02 -0.03
C GLN A 4 18.29 -9.27 -0.10
N VAL A 5 17.60 -9.06 1.00
CA VAL A 5 16.16 -9.34 1.17
C VAL A 5 15.39 -8.04 1.28
N SER A 6 14.26 -7.93 0.59
CA SER A 6 13.27 -6.88 0.83
C SER A 6 11.93 -7.47 1.27
N PHE A 7 11.32 -6.90 2.31
CA PHE A 7 9.94 -7.19 2.68
C PHE A 7 9.01 -6.24 1.95
N LEU A 8 7.94 -6.79 1.38
CA LEU A 8 6.92 -6.05 0.65
C LEU A 8 5.56 -6.21 1.33
N PHE A 9 4.82 -5.09 1.42
CA PHE A 9 3.51 -5.06 2.07
C PHE A 9 2.43 -4.56 1.10
N PRO A 10 1.33 -5.31 0.89
CA PRO A 10 0.30 -4.96 -0.06
C PRO A 10 -0.53 -3.77 0.38
N GLY A 11 -1.20 -3.15 -0.59
CA GLY A 11 -2.13 -2.04 -0.41
C GLY A 11 -3.60 -2.46 -0.49
N GLN A 12 -4.47 -1.45 -0.55
CA GLN A 12 -5.91 -1.63 -0.65
C GLN A 12 -6.29 -2.42 -1.92
N GLY A 13 -7.24 -3.33 -1.78
CA GLY A 13 -7.62 -4.32 -2.78
C GLY A 13 -7.16 -5.74 -2.44
N SER A 14 -6.24 -5.89 -1.46
CA SER A 14 -5.76 -7.20 -0.98
C SER A 14 -6.62 -7.80 0.15
N GLN A 15 -7.52 -7.01 0.76
CA GLN A 15 -8.36 -7.47 1.87
C GLN A 15 -9.37 -8.53 1.43
N ALA A 16 -9.56 -9.53 2.30
CA ALA A 16 -10.58 -10.55 2.16
C ALA A 16 -11.10 -10.94 3.56
N VAL A 17 -12.37 -11.25 3.67
CA VAL A 17 -12.92 -11.80 4.91
C VAL A 17 -12.25 -13.13 5.22
N GLY A 18 -11.83 -13.31 6.47
CA GLY A 18 -11.03 -14.44 6.94
C GLY A 18 -9.53 -14.17 7.00
N MET A 19 -9.03 -13.04 6.45
CA MET A 19 -7.61 -12.70 6.46
C MET A 19 -7.06 -12.62 7.89
N GLY A 20 -5.95 -13.33 8.14
CA GLY A 20 -5.25 -13.35 9.43
C GLY A 20 -5.92 -14.19 10.53
N ALA A 21 -7.11 -14.77 10.31
CA ALA A 21 -7.82 -15.56 11.31
C ALA A 21 -7.04 -16.82 11.73
N ASP A 22 -6.42 -17.50 10.79
CA ASP A 22 -5.65 -18.71 11.03
C ASP A 22 -4.37 -18.43 11.84
N VAL A 23 -3.65 -17.35 11.56
CA VAL A 23 -2.47 -16.96 12.35
C VAL A 23 -2.85 -16.39 13.71
N TYR A 24 -3.98 -15.70 13.84
CA TYR A 24 -4.52 -15.26 15.13
C TYR A 24 -4.76 -16.46 16.06
N GLN A 25 -5.26 -17.58 15.53
CA GLN A 25 -5.53 -18.79 16.30
C GLN A 25 -4.25 -19.56 16.69
N THR A 26 -3.21 -19.52 15.84
CA THR A 26 -2.05 -20.42 15.94
C THR A 26 -0.76 -19.76 16.41
N SER A 27 -0.68 -18.41 16.41
CA SER A 27 0.50 -17.63 16.80
C SER A 27 0.14 -16.65 17.90
N THR A 28 0.88 -16.70 19.01
CA THR A 28 0.73 -15.74 20.11
C THR A 28 1.14 -14.33 19.67
N ALA A 29 2.21 -14.22 18.90
CA ALA A 29 2.71 -12.95 18.39
C ALA A 29 1.70 -12.28 17.43
N ALA A 30 1.09 -13.05 16.51
CA ALA A 30 0.04 -12.54 15.63
C ALA A 30 -1.20 -12.08 16.38
N ARG A 31 -1.62 -12.83 17.40
CA ARG A 31 -2.74 -12.47 18.27
C ARG A 31 -2.52 -11.12 18.95
N GLN A 32 -1.34 -10.91 19.52
CA GLN A 32 -0.96 -9.66 20.19
C GLN A 32 -1.04 -8.46 19.23
N VAL A 33 -0.68 -8.64 17.95
CA VAL A 33 -0.80 -7.56 16.95
C VAL A 33 -2.26 -7.15 16.78
N PHE A 34 -3.18 -8.08 16.58
CA PHE A 34 -4.62 -7.78 16.44
C PHE A 34 -5.20 -7.15 17.70
N GLU A 35 -4.93 -7.74 18.87
CA GLU A 35 -5.44 -7.24 20.15
C GLU A 35 -4.95 -5.82 20.46
N THR A 36 -3.68 -5.52 20.20
CA THR A 36 -3.12 -4.17 20.37
C THR A 36 -3.79 -3.16 19.44
N VAL A 37 -4.08 -3.54 18.20
CA VAL A 37 -4.74 -2.64 17.25
C VAL A 37 -6.22 -2.45 17.63
N ASP A 38 -6.93 -3.49 18.03
CA ASP A 38 -8.32 -3.40 18.51
C ASP A 38 -8.43 -2.45 19.70
N GLU A 39 -7.50 -2.59 20.67
CA GLU A 39 -7.43 -1.71 21.84
C GLU A 39 -7.13 -0.25 21.42
N ALA A 40 -6.13 -0.03 20.57
CA ALA A 40 -5.75 1.31 20.12
C ALA A 40 -6.89 2.03 19.37
N LEU A 41 -7.66 1.30 18.58
CA LEU A 41 -8.77 1.86 17.79
C LEU A 41 -10.08 1.93 18.56
N GLY A 42 -10.21 1.22 19.69
CA GLY A 42 -11.45 1.09 20.45
C GLY A 42 -12.59 0.38 19.68
N ILE A 43 -12.24 -0.43 18.68
CA ILE A 43 -13.18 -1.23 17.87
C ILE A 43 -12.63 -2.64 17.66
N SER A 44 -13.49 -3.62 17.40
CA SER A 44 -13.07 -4.98 17.05
C SER A 44 -12.73 -5.10 15.55
N LEU A 45 -11.62 -4.50 15.14
CA LEU A 45 -11.12 -4.58 13.76
C LEU A 45 -10.83 -6.03 13.37
N SER A 46 -10.28 -6.81 14.31
CA SER A 46 -10.06 -8.25 14.15
C SER A 46 -11.33 -9.00 13.74
N LYS A 47 -12.47 -8.70 14.36
CA LYS A 47 -13.76 -9.29 14.00
C LYS A 47 -14.16 -8.93 12.57
N ILE A 48 -13.96 -7.68 12.16
CA ILE A 48 -14.25 -7.25 10.77
C ILE A 48 -13.35 -8.02 9.79
N CYS A 49 -12.07 -8.22 10.13
CA CYS A 49 -11.15 -9.02 9.30
C CYS A 49 -11.60 -10.48 9.17
N PHE A 50 -12.02 -11.11 10.28
CA PHE A 50 -12.27 -12.55 10.34
C PHE A 50 -13.67 -12.94 9.86
N GLU A 51 -14.68 -12.14 10.20
CA GLU A 51 -16.08 -12.48 10.03
C GLU A 51 -16.81 -11.54 9.05
N GLY A 52 -16.22 -10.39 8.71
CA GLY A 52 -16.85 -9.37 7.88
C GLY A 52 -17.92 -8.54 8.60
N PRO A 53 -18.98 -8.11 7.90
CA PRO A 53 -19.31 -8.43 6.51
C PRO A 53 -18.34 -7.80 5.49
N GLU A 54 -18.29 -8.37 4.29
CA GLU A 54 -17.35 -7.94 3.25
C GLU A 54 -17.47 -6.46 2.90
N ASP A 55 -18.68 -5.93 2.81
CA ASP A 55 -18.90 -4.51 2.50
C ASP A 55 -18.32 -3.59 3.58
N THR A 56 -18.47 -3.96 4.86
CA THR A 56 -17.84 -3.21 5.98
C THR A 56 -16.31 -3.28 5.91
N LEU A 57 -15.74 -4.45 5.60
CA LEU A 57 -14.29 -4.59 5.44
C LEU A 57 -13.77 -3.80 4.24
N ARG A 58 -14.56 -3.65 3.18
CA ARG A 58 -14.19 -2.95 1.95
C ARG A 58 -14.19 -1.42 2.10
N GLU A 59 -14.90 -0.88 3.08
CA GLU A 59 -14.86 0.54 3.37
C GLU A 59 -13.43 1.00 3.65
N THR A 60 -12.97 2.07 2.97
CA THR A 60 -11.58 2.56 3.05
C THR A 60 -11.11 2.80 4.48
N ILE A 61 -12.00 3.29 5.35
CA ILE A 61 -11.72 3.53 6.76
C ILE A 61 -11.42 2.23 7.54
N ASN A 62 -11.96 1.09 7.13
CA ASN A 62 -11.75 -0.23 7.71
C ASN A 62 -10.67 -1.01 6.97
N ALA A 63 -10.71 -1.01 5.64
CA ALA A 63 -9.79 -1.77 4.79
C ALA A 63 -8.32 -1.44 5.06
N GLN A 64 -8.00 -0.16 5.20
CA GLN A 64 -6.62 0.27 5.38
C GLN A 64 -6.00 -0.26 6.68
N PRO A 65 -6.54 0.00 7.87
CA PRO A 65 -5.98 -0.56 9.10
C PRO A 65 -6.06 -2.08 9.12
N ALA A 66 -7.07 -2.70 8.51
CA ALA A 66 -7.21 -4.15 8.44
C ALA A 66 -6.08 -4.82 7.66
N ILE A 67 -5.73 -4.30 6.48
CA ILE A 67 -4.63 -4.82 5.64
C ILE A 67 -3.29 -4.71 6.37
N VAL A 68 -3.00 -3.54 6.95
CA VAL A 68 -1.74 -3.31 7.66
C VAL A 68 -1.64 -4.21 8.88
N THR A 69 -2.71 -4.34 9.65
CA THR A 69 -2.75 -5.23 10.84
C THR A 69 -2.55 -6.68 10.46
N ALA A 70 -3.27 -7.17 9.42
CA ALA A 70 -3.12 -8.55 8.95
C ALA A 70 -1.70 -8.81 8.43
N SER A 71 -1.10 -7.87 7.70
CA SER A 71 0.27 -7.99 7.21
C SER A 71 1.29 -8.07 8.36
N LEU A 72 1.15 -7.22 9.37
CA LEU A 72 2.03 -7.24 10.55
C LEU A 72 1.81 -8.48 11.42
N ALA A 73 0.59 -8.99 11.54
CA ALA A 73 0.28 -10.24 12.22
C ALA A 73 0.90 -11.45 11.51
N LEU A 74 0.82 -11.51 10.18
CA LEU A 74 1.49 -12.53 9.37
C LEU A 74 3.02 -12.46 9.53
N LEU A 75 3.60 -11.27 9.55
CA LEU A 75 5.03 -11.10 9.82
C LEU A 75 5.39 -11.56 11.22
N ALA A 76 4.62 -11.20 12.24
CA ALA A 76 4.87 -11.62 13.63
C ALA A 76 4.84 -13.15 13.77
N ALA A 77 3.84 -13.82 13.15
CA ALA A 77 3.78 -15.28 13.12
C ALA A 77 4.94 -15.91 12.34
N PHE A 78 5.39 -15.29 11.25
CA PHE A 78 6.55 -15.76 10.50
C PHE A 78 7.84 -15.64 11.32
N GLN A 79 8.05 -14.54 12.02
CA GLN A 79 9.19 -14.34 12.91
C GLN A 79 9.18 -15.33 14.08
N GLU A 80 8.01 -15.56 14.70
CA GLU A 80 7.83 -16.58 15.75
C GLU A 80 8.17 -17.99 15.22
N ALA A 81 7.80 -18.33 13.99
CA ALA A 81 8.13 -19.60 13.37
C ALA A 81 9.63 -19.77 13.06
N LEU A 82 10.35 -18.67 12.79
CA LEU A 82 11.80 -18.69 12.58
C LEU A 82 12.58 -18.86 13.89
N SER A 83 12.13 -18.24 14.98
CA SER A 83 12.75 -18.27 16.31
C SER A 83 11.69 -18.22 17.42
N PRO A 84 11.23 -19.37 17.93
CA PRO A 84 10.14 -19.45 18.92
C PRO A 84 10.44 -18.76 20.26
N HIS A 85 11.68 -18.39 20.52
CA HIS A 85 12.13 -17.76 21.78
C HIS A 85 12.52 -16.30 21.64
N SER A 86 12.38 -15.69 20.44
CA SER A 86 12.67 -14.27 20.24
C SER A 86 11.44 -13.39 20.49
N SER A 87 11.67 -12.10 20.82
CA SER A 87 10.59 -11.13 20.90
C SER A 87 9.98 -10.89 19.51
N THR A 88 8.74 -10.44 19.43
CA THR A 88 7.98 -10.22 18.19
C THR A 88 8.73 -9.40 17.13
N TRP A 89 9.67 -8.55 17.54
CA TRP A 89 10.43 -7.66 16.63
C TRP A 89 11.93 -7.98 16.58
N SER A 90 12.37 -9.08 17.25
CA SER A 90 13.75 -9.57 17.21
C SER A 90 13.81 -10.80 16.33
N SER A 91 13.98 -10.61 15.04
CA SER A 91 13.97 -11.69 14.05
C SER A 91 15.38 -12.08 13.62
N PRO A 92 15.66 -13.38 13.43
CA PRO A 92 16.89 -13.83 12.80
C PRO A 92 16.97 -13.42 11.31
N LEU A 93 15.83 -13.11 10.68
CA LEU A 93 15.77 -12.57 9.32
C LEU A 93 15.46 -11.08 9.36
N VAL A 94 16.48 -10.26 9.12
CA VAL A 94 16.35 -8.80 9.00
C VAL A 94 16.46 -8.43 7.53
N PRO A 95 15.44 -7.77 6.94
CA PRO A 95 15.51 -7.34 5.56
C PRO A 95 16.50 -6.17 5.38
N SER A 96 17.11 -6.07 4.21
CA SER A 96 17.96 -4.92 3.83
C SER A 96 17.13 -3.67 3.55
N TYR A 97 15.91 -3.86 3.06
CA TYR A 97 14.94 -2.82 2.74
C TYR A 97 13.53 -3.29 3.06
N THR A 98 12.65 -2.33 3.32
CA THR A 98 11.20 -2.56 3.38
C THR A 98 10.49 -1.65 2.39
N ALA A 99 9.41 -2.14 1.78
CA ALA A 99 8.57 -1.34 0.89
C ALA A 99 7.10 -1.75 1.06
N GLY A 100 6.20 -0.81 0.84
CA GLY A 100 4.78 -1.11 0.85
C GLY A 100 4.05 -0.31 -0.20
N HIS A 101 3.04 -0.91 -0.83
CA HIS A 101 2.23 -0.24 -1.84
C HIS A 101 1.15 0.60 -1.16
N SER A 102 1.15 1.93 -1.37
CA SER A 102 0.16 2.83 -0.77
C SER A 102 0.08 2.65 0.75
N VAL A 103 -1.04 2.17 1.29
CA VAL A 103 -1.19 1.93 2.74
C VAL A 103 -0.20 0.90 3.29
N GLY A 104 0.30 -0.01 2.46
CA GLY A 104 1.34 -0.97 2.87
C GLY A 104 2.65 -0.32 3.33
N GLU A 105 2.94 0.92 2.92
CA GLU A 105 4.11 1.67 3.40
C GLU A 105 4.09 1.87 4.92
N TYR A 106 2.91 1.94 5.54
CA TYR A 106 2.77 2.02 6.99
C TYR A 106 3.22 0.72 7.69
N ALA A 107 2.97 -0.45 7.09
CA ALA A 107 3.55 -1.70 7.61
C ALA A 107 5.08 -1.71 7.48
N ALA A 108 5.62 -1.23 6.36
CA ALA A 108 7.05 -1.08 6.15
C ALA A 108 7.68 -0.15 7.20
N LEU A 109 7.01 0.94 7.57
CA LEU A 109 7.46 1.88 8.61
C LEU A 109 7.44 1.28 10.02
N VAL A 110 6.48 0.41 10.34
CA VAL A 110 6.51 -0.32 11.63
C VAL A 110 7.68 -1.29 11.66
N VAL A 111 7.92 -2.03 10.60
CA VAL A 111 9.04 -2.99 10.50
C VAL A 111 10.39 -2.29 10.56
N SER A 112 10.49 -1.11 9.99
CA SER A 112 11.72 -0.30 10.05
C SER A 112 11.98 0.31 11.44
N GLY A 113 10.99 0.31 12.32
CA GLY A 113 11.02 0.95 13.64
C GLY A 113 10.77 2.45 13.61
N ALA A 114 10.31 3.01 12.48
CA ALA A 114 9.95 4.42 12.36
C ALA A 114 8.61 4.75 13.01
N LEU A 115 7.67 3.80 13.04
CA LEU A 115 6.38 3.89 13.73
C LEU A 115 6.22 2.73 14.71
N ASP A 116 5.61 2.99 15.86
CA ASP A 116 5.09 1.93 16.71
C ASP A 116 3.71 1.45 16.21
N LEU A 117 3.27 0.29 16.69
CA LEU A 117 2.04 -0.35 16.25
C LEU A 117 0.77 0.46 16.56
N MET A 118 0.72 1.11 17.74
CA MET A 118 -0.44 1.91 18.15
C MET A 118 -0.52 3.20 17.33
N SER A 119 0.58 3.92 17.21
CA SER A 119 0.67 5.14 16.37
C SER A 119 0.29 4.83 14.92
N MET A 120 0.77 3.72 14.37
CA MET A 120 0.40 3.25 13.03
C MET A 120 -1.10 3.01 12.91
N ALA A 121 -1.71 2.29 13.86
CA ALA A 121 -3.14 1.95 13.82
C ALA A 121 -4.01 3.22 13.78
N LEU A 122 -3.75 4.17 14.68
CA LEU A 122 -4.47 5.44 14.75
C LEU A 122 -4.29 6.27 13.47
N LEU A 123 -3.05 6.36 12.98
CA LEU A 123 -2.72 7.15 11.80
C LEU A 123 -3.35 6.58 10.53
N VAL A 124 -3.31 5.26 10.34
CA VAL A 124 -3.92 4.58 9.17
C VAL A 124 -5.44 4.67 9.22
N ARG A 125 -6.04 4.58 10.41
CA ARG A 125 -7.49 4.79 10.59
C ARG A 125 -7.89 6.19 10.19
N GLU A 126 -7.15 7.20 10.62
CA GLU A 126 -7.41 8.59 10.26
C GLU A 126 -7.17 8.87 8.78
N ARG A 127 -6.11 8.28 8.19
CA ARG A 127 -5.89 8.30 6.74
C ARG A 127 -7.10 7.78 5.98
N GLY A 128 -7.61 6.62 6.37
CA GLY A 128 -8.79 6.01 5.76
C GLY A 128 -10.03 6.90 5.88
N ARG A 129 -10.24 7.53 7.04
CA ARG A 129 -11.35 8.46 7.30
C ARG A 129 -11.27 9.72 6.43
N LEU A 130 -10.10 10.34 6.34
CA LEU A 130 -9.88 11.53 5.54
C LEU A 130 -10.08 11.25 4.04
N MET A 131 -9.52 10.15 3.55
CA MET A 131 -9.68 9.74 2.15
C MET A 131 -11.13 9.39 1.80
N HIS A 132 -11.85 8.73 2.72
CA HIS A 132 -13.27 8.44 2.55
C HIS A 132 -14.11 9.72 2.50
N HIS A 133 -13.86 10.64 3.45
CA HIS A 133 -14.55 11.93 3.48
C HIS A 133 -14.35 12.70 2.17
N GLU A 134 -13.11 12.79 1.70
CA GLU A 134 -12.78 13.53 0.47
C GLU A 134 -13.48 12.94 -0.77
N GLY A 135 -13.63 11.61 -0.82
CA GLY A 135 -14.41 10.96 -1.87
C GLY A 135 -15.90 11.33 -1.87
N THR A 136 -16.45 11.80 -0.73
CA THR A 136 -17.83 12.32 -0.68
C THR A 136 -17.92 13.79 -1.06
N VAL A 137 -16.88 14.59 -0.79
CA VAL A 137 -16.81 16.01 -1.13
C VAL A 137 -16.58 16.23 -2.62
N CYS A 138 -15.64 15.49 -3.20
CA CYS A 138 -15.35 15.51 -4.63
C CYS A 138 -15.43 14.06 -5.17
N PRO A 139 -16.62 13.62 -5.64
CA PRO A 139 -16.80 12.29 -6.17
C PRO A 139 -15.85 11.98 -7.31
N GLY A 140 -15.20 10.83 -7.22
CA GLY A 140 -14.24 10.36 -8.18
C GLY A 140 -13.92 8.89 -7.96
N GLY A 141 -12.94 8.37 -8.70
CA GLY A 141 -12.60 6.96 -8.64
C GLY A 141 -11.27 6.65 -9.28
N MET A 142 -11.03 5.37 -9.49
CA MET A 142 -9.83 4.85 -10.11
C MET A 142 -10.16 3.80 -11.17
N ALA A 143 -9.30 3.66 -12.18
CA ALA A 143 -9.43 2.60 -13.18
C ALA A 143 -8.06 2.04 -13.55
N ALA A 144 -7.98 0.71 -13.69
CA ALA A 144 -6.79 0.03 -14.19
C ALA A 144 -6.79 0.01 -15.72
N ILE A 145 -5.71 0.48 -16.32
CA ILE A 145 -5.44 0.45 -17.76
C ILE A 145 -4.44 -0.67 -18.02
N ILE A 146 -4.84 -1.64 -18.85
CA ILE A 146 -4.06 -2.85 -19.09
C ILE A 146 -3.55 -2.90 -20.54
N ALA A 147 -2.25 -3.21 -20.69
CA ALA A 147 -1.54 -3.34 -21.94
C ALA A 147 -1.52 -2.04 -22.77
N MET A 148 -1.29 -0.92 -22.10
CA MET A 148 -0.96 0.38 -22.66
C MET A 148 0.25 0.93 -21.92
N ASP A 149 1.17 1.59 -22.62
CA ASP A 149 2.37 2.19 -22.04
C ASP A 149 2.08 3.50 -21.31
N VAL A 150 3.05 3.98 -20.52
CA VAL A 150 2.86 5.13 -19.62
C VAL A 150 2.54 6.41 -20.37
N GLU A 151 3.33 6.72 -21.42
CA GLU A 151 3.21 7.95 -22.18
C GLU A 151 1.82 8.10 -22.84
N PRO A 152 1.27 7.09 -23.57
CA PRO A 152 -0.09 7.12 -24.09
C PRO A 152 -1.15 7.30 -22.98
N VAL A 153 -1.00 6.67 -21.80
CA VAL A 153 -1.96 6.85 -20.70
C VAL A 153 -1.89 8.27 -20.13
N GLN A 154 -0.70 8.87 -20.02
CA GLN A 154 -0.55 10.26 -19.59
C GLN A 154 -1.16 11.24 -20.60
N GLU A 155 -1.06 10.96 -21.90
CA GLU A 155 -1.72 11.75 -22.94
C GLU A 155 -3.24 11.67 -22.85
N VAL A 156 -3.77 10.46 -22.63
CA VAL A 156 -5.20 10.23 -22.38
C VAL A 156 -5.68 11.08 -21.18
N CYS A 157 -4.94 11.06 -20.06
CA CYS A 157 -5.30 11.85 -18.89
C CYS A 157 -5.31 13.36 -19.21
N ARG A 158 -4.28 13.89 -19.87
CA ARG A 158 -4.20 15.30 -20.24
C ARG A 158 -5.34 15.73 -21.15
N GLU A 159 -5.69 14.91 -22.13
CA GLU A 159 -6.81 15.19 -23.03
C GLU A 159 -8.15 15.16 -22.30
N ALA A 160 -8.37 14.18 -21.44
CA ALA A 160 -9.58 14.09 -20.63
C ALA A 160 -9.75 15.30 -19.70
N GLU A 161 -8.67 15.78 -19.05
CA GLU A 161 -8.69 17.01 -18.25
C GLU A 161 -9.09 18.24 -19.08
N ASN A 162 -8.53 18.38 -20.29
CA ASN A 162 -8.85 19.48 -21.19
C ASN A 162 -10.33 19.46 -21.60
N GLN A 163 -10.86 18.28 -21.96
CA GLN A 163 -12.27 18.13 -22.35
C GLN A 163 -13.21 18.37 -21.16
N ALA A 164 -12.86 17.86 -19.97
CA ALA A 164 -13.64 18.07 -18.74
C ALA A 164 -13.73 19.56 -18.38
N SER A 165 -12.64 20.30 -18.56
CA SER A 165 -12.56 21.73 -18.26
C SER A 165 -13.37 22.61 -19.23
N GLN A 166 -13.43 22.24 -20.52
CA GLN A 166 -14.18 22.99 -21.54
C GLN A 166 -15.70 22.89 -21.41
N SER A 167 -16.18 21.83 -20.77
CA SER A 167 -17.61 21.54 -20.65
C SER A 167 -18.22 21.99 -19.31
N THR A 168 -17.48 22.73 -18.48
CA THR A 168 -17.99 23.34 -17.26
C THR A 168 -18.34 24.79 -17.53
N ASP A 169 -19.63 25.14 -17.36
CA ASP A 169 -20.11 26.54 -17.35
C ASP A 169 -19.42 27.27 -16.18
N ASP A 170 -18.72 28.34 -16.46
CA ASP A 170 -17.76 29.03 -15.55
C ASP A 170 -18.39 29.60 -14.26
N THR A 171 -19.73 29.55 -14.16
CA THR A 171 -20.51 30.21 -13.09
C THR A 171 -20.60 29.37 -11.79
N ASN A 172 -20.14 28.10 -11.76
CA ASN A 172 -20.30 27.20 -10.62
C ASN A 172 -19.03 26.39 -10.28
N ARG A 173 -17.86 26.94 -10.54
CA ARG A 173 -16.60 26.34 -10.10
C ARG A 173 -16.52 26.39 -8.58
N THR A 174 -16.89 25.30 -7.93
CA THR A 174 -16.48 25.06 -6.54
C THR A 174 -14.94 24.98 -6.54
N ALA A 175 -14.28 25.68 -5.63
CA ALA A 175 -12.83 25.85 -5.59
C ALA A 175 -12.08 24.55 -5.19
N HIS A 176 -12.60 23.35 -5.53
CA HIS A 176 -11.94 22.08 -5.18
C HIS A 176 -10.74 21.81 -6.11
N PRO A 177 -9.53 21.56 -5.57
CA PRO A 177 -8.30 21.40 -6.37
C PRO A 177 -8.32 20.22 -7.32
N GLY A 178 -9.17 19.22 -7.08
CA GLY A 178 -9.31 18.02 -7.92
C GLY A 178 -10.39 18.07 -8.99
N GLN A 179 -11.16 19.16 -9.06
CA GLN A 179 -12.26 19.26 -10.03
C GLN A 179 -11.73 19.25 -11.47
N GLY A 180 -12.29 18.35 -12.31
CA GLY A 180 -11.87 18.16 -13.69
C GLY A 180 -10.49 17.50 -13.85
N ARG A 181 -9.87 17.00 -12.79
CA ARG A 181 -8.54 16.38 -12.82
C ARG A 181 -8.62 14.86 -12.93
N VAL A 182 -7.73 14.28 -13.75
CA VAL A 182 -7.45 12.84 -13.82
C VAL A 182 -5.98 12.63 -14.16
N ILE A 183 -5.30 11.79 -13.39
CA ILE A 183 -3.87 11.55 -13.57
C ILE A 183 -3.55 10.06 -13.53
N VAL A 184 -2.32 9.70 -13.92
CA VAL A 184 -1.74 8.40 -13.59
C VAL A 184 -1.45 8.38 -12.09
N ALA A 185 -2.14 7.50 -11.36
CA ALA A 185 -2.05 7.39 -9.90
C ALA A 185 -1.12 6.26 -9.43
N ASN A 186 -1.01 5.15 -10.20
CA ASN A 186 -0.10 4.07 -9.85
C ASN A 186 0.63 3.55 -11.09
N PHE A 187 1.95 3.54 -11.02
CA PHE A 187 2.84 2.87 -11.96
C PHE A 187 3.16 1.47 -11.42
N ASN A 188 2.23 0.52 -11.65
CA ASN A 188 2.28 -0.79 -10.97
C ASN A 188 3.27 -1.78 -11.60
N ALA A 189 3.25 -1.89 -12.92
CA ALA A 189 4.17 -2.73 -13.70
C ALA A 189 4.08 -2.34 -15.18
N PRO A 190 5.02 -2.75 -16.05
CA PRO A 190 4.90 -2.56 -17.49
C PRO A 190 3.54 -3.01 -18.01
N GLY A 191 2.80 -2.09 -18.65
CA GLY A 191 1.44 -2.31 -19.15
C GLY A 191 0.37 -2.54 -18.06
N GLN A 192 0.60 -2.13 -16.84
CA GLN A 192 -0.39 -2.14 -15.74
C GLN A 192 -0.33 -0.82 -14.97
N ILE A 193 -1.17 0.11 -15.37
CA ILE A 193 -1.21 1.48 -14.88
C ILE A 193 -2.59 1.73 -14.29
N VAL A 194 -2.66 2.52 -13.22
CA VAL A 194 -3.94 2.96 -12.66
C VAL A 194 -4.06 4.47 -12.85
N ILE A 195 -5.20 4.91 -13.37
CA ILE A 195 -5.59 6.31 -13.44
C ILE A 195 -6.58 6.63 -12.33
N SER A 196 -6.57 7.87 -11.85
CA SER A 196 -7.40 8.35 -10.75
C SER A 196 -7.79 9.80 -10.96
N GLY A 197 -9.04 10.12 -10.68
CA GLY A 197 -9.50 11.49 -10.88
C GLY A 197 -10.97 11.71 -10.52
N GLU A 198 -11.40 12.95 -10.68
CA GLU A 198 -12.79 13.35 -10.55
C GLU A 198 -13.64 12.56 -11.56
N GLN A 199 -14.88 12.25 -11.19
CA GLN A 199 -15.72 11.26 -11.90
C GLN A 199 -15.88 11.54 -13.39
N LYS A 200 -16.09 12.82 -13.78
CA LYS A 200 -16.29 13.19 -15.19
C LYS A 200 -15.00 13.02 -15.99
N ALA A 201 -13.89 13.55 -15.46
CA ALA A 201 -12.59 13.45 -16.10
C ALA A 201 -12.12 11.98 -16.19
N LEU A 202 -12.37 11.18 -15.14
CA LEU A 202 -12.07 9.75 -15.13
C LEU A 202 -12.87 8.99 -16.21
N ASN A 203 -14.15 9.26 -16.36
CA ASN A 203 -14.98 8.61 -17.38
C ASN A 203 -14.46 8.94 -18.80
N LEU A 204 -14.15 10.20 -19.09
CA LEU A 204 -13.53 10.60 -20.36
C LEU A 204 -12.20 9.89 -20.61
N ALA A 205 -11.34 9.82 -19.60
CA ALA A 205 -10.06 9.11 -19.71
C ALA A 205 -10.24 7.61 -19.98
N MET A 206 -11.22 6.96 -19.35
CA MET A 206 -11.54 5.55 -19.60
C MET A 206 -12.03 5.31 -21.04
N GLU A 207 -12.81 6.20 -21.60
CA GLU A 207 -13.28 6.12 -23.00
C GLU A 207 -12.11 6.32 -23.97
N LEU A 208 -11.33 7.40 -23.81
CA LEU A 208 -10.14 7.66 -24.62
C LEU A 208 -9.11 6.52 -24.57
N ALA A 209 -8.90 5.91 -23.40
CA ALA A 209 -7.99 4.77 -23.27
C ALA A 209 -8.46 3.56 -24.09
N LYS A 210 -9.76 3.28 -24.13
CA LYS A 210 -10.33 2.21 -24.96
C LYS A 210 -10.17 2.50 -26.44
N GLU A 211 -10.48 3.72 -26.88
CA GLU A 211 -10.36 4.16 -28.27
C GLU A 211 -8.91 4.09 -28.77
N ARG A 212 -7.92 4.35 -27.88
CA ARG A 212 -6.49 4.29 -28.19
C ARG A 212 -5.88 2.91 -28.01
N GLY A 213 -6.70 1.86 -27.83
CA GLY A 213 -6.25 0.47 -27.89
C GLY A 213 -5.81 -0.15 -26.58
N ALA A 214 -6.19 0.41 -25.41
CA ALA A 214 -6.03 -0.31 -24.15
C ALA A 214 -6.77 -1.65 -24.20
N LYS A 215 -6.06 -2.75 -23.91
CA LYS A 215 -6.66 -4.09 -24.00
C LYS A 215 -7.82 -4.27 -23.01
N ARG A 216 -7.72 -3.68 -21.83
CA ARG A 216 -8.80 -3.61 -20.84
C ARG A 216 -8.72 -2.30 -20.06
N VAL A 217 -9.89 -1.75 -19.73
CA VAL A 217 -10.07 -0.61 -18.84
C VAL A 217 -11.05 -1.07 -17.77
N ILE A 218 -10.59 -1.18 -16.52
CA ILE A 218 -11.30 -1.82 -15.42
C ILE A 218 -11.51 -0.79 -14.32
N PRO A 219 -12.74 -0.30 -14.06
CA PRO A 219 -13.03 0.50 -12.87
C PRO A 219 -12.69 -0.29 -11.60
N LEU A 220 -12.04 0.37 -10.65
CA LEU A 220 -11.71 -0.23 -9.36
C LEU A 220 -12.82 0.01 -8.34
N PRO A 221 -13.13 -0.97 -7.46
CA PRO A 221 -14.17 -0.84 -6.44
C PRO A 221 -13.66 -0.01 -5.23
N VAL A 222 -13.37 1.27 -5.47
CA VAL A 222 -12.89 2.23 -4.46
C VAL A 222 -13.82 3.44 -4.41
N SER A 223 -13.91 4.08 -3.24
CA SER A 223 -14.84 5.17 -2.97
C SER A 223 -14.27 6.57 -3.21
N GLY A 224 -13.15 6.70 -3.93
CA GLY A 224 -12.51 7.99 -4.14
C GLY A 224 -11.37 7.98 -5.15
N ALA A 225 -10.96 9.17 -5.56
CA ALA A 225 -9.87 9.39 -6.50
C ALA A 225 -8.52 9.44 -5.77
N PHE A 226 -8.10 8.30 -5.20
CA PHE A 226 -6.87 8.20 -4.41
C PHE A 226 -5.63 8.46 -5.26
N HIS A 227 -4.56 8.95 -4.63
CA HIS A 227 -3.28 9.27 -5.27
C HIS A 227 -3.41 10.30 -6.41
N SER A 228 -4.34 11.25 -6.27
CA SER A 228 -4.61 12.32 -7.23
C SER A 228 -4.80 13.66 -6.53
N PRO A 229 -4.80 14.80 -7.26
CA PRO A 229 -5.08 16.12 -6.68
C PRO A 229 -6.42 16.23 -5.94
N VAL A 230 -7.38 15.34 -6.20
CA VAL A 230 -8.64 15.27 -5.44
C VAL A 230 -8.37 15.04 -3.94
N MET A 231 -7.31 14.30 -3.59
CA MET A 231 -6.96 14.00 -2.20
C MET A 231 -6.15 15.11 -1.50
N GLN A 232 -5.91 16.27 -2.13
CA GLN A 232 -5.09 17.32 -1.52
C GLN A 232 -5.63 17.84 -0.18
N PRO A 233 -6.97 18.04 0.01
CA PRO A 233 -7.48 18.42 1.34
C PRO A 233 -7.28 17.32 2.39
N ALA A 234 -7.44 16.04 2.00
CA ALA A 234 -7.16 14.91 2.88
C ALA A 234 -5.67 14.84 3.27
N ALA A 235 -4.76 15.11 2.33
CA ALA A 235 -3.32 15.20 2.59
C ALA A 235 -2.99 16.31 3.60
N SER A 236 -3.62 17.48 3.46
CA SER A 236 -3.47 18.58 4.43
C SER A 236 -3.97 18.21 5.83
N GLY A 237 -5.09 17.49 5.92
CA GLY A 237 -5.61 16.96 7.18
C GLY A 237 -4.65 15.93 7.81
N LEU A 238 -4.10 15.02 7.00
CA LEU A 238 -3.14 14.01 7.47
C LEU A 238 -1.84 14.65 7.95
N ALA A 239 -1.36 15.70 7.29
CA ALA A 239 -0.19 16.46 7.71
C ALA A 239 -0.36 17.06 9.13
N GLN A 240 -1.56 17.51 9.48
CA GLN A 240 -1.86 18.01 10.84
C GLN A 240 -1.76 16.89 11.88
N VAL A 241 -2.26 15.70 11.58
CA VAL A 241 -2.15 14.53 12.46
C VAL A 241 -0.69 14.10 12.59
N MET A 242 0.06 14.08 11.48
CA MET A 242 1.48 13.75 11.47
C MET A 242 2.34 14.67 12.32
N ALA A 243 1.94 15.95 12.50
CA ALA A 243 2.68 16.90 13.31
C ALA A 243 2.79 16.46 14.79
N THR A 244 1.84 15.69 15.29
CA THR A 244 1.81 15.18 16.68
C THR A 244 2.08 13.68 16.79
N THR A 245 2.12 12.96 15.70
CA THR A 245 2.40 11.51 15.71
C THR A 245 3.89 11.27 15.97
N PRO A 246 4.27 10.40 16.92
CA PRO A 246 5.66 10.00 17.10
C PRO A 246 6.19 9.27 15.87
N VAL A 247 7.22 9.81 15.23
CA VAL A 247 7.96 9.17 14.13
C VAL A 247 9.44 9.25 14.46
N GLN A 248 10.13 8.13 14.32
CA GLN A 248 11.57 8.00 14.55
C GLN A 248 12.31 7.76 13.23
N ASP A 249 13.63 7.88 13.27
CA ASP A 249 14.47 7.45 12.14
C ASP A 249 14.32 5.94 11.93
N ALA A 250 14.19 5.54 10.68
CA ALA A 250 14.06 4.14 10.29
C ALA A 250 15.40 3.42 10.43
N ARG A 251 15.40 2.29 11.14
CA ARG A 251 16.59 1.42 11.28
C ARG A 251 16.84 0.57 10.04
N ILE A 252 15.81 0.32 9.26
CA ILE A 252 15.84 -0.36 7.98
C ILE A 252 15.28 0.63 6.97
N PRO A 253 16.00 0.93 5.86
CA PRO A 253 15.53 1.87 4.86
C PRO A 253 14.17 1.45 4.29
N VAL A 254 13.21 2.40 4.24
CA VAL A 254 11.90 2.23 3.64
C VAL A 254 11.91 2.85 2.25
N ILE A 255 11.30 2.23 1.27
CA ILE A 255 11.21 2.78 -0.08
C ILE A 255 9.98 3.68 -0.21
N SER A 256 10.21 4.95 -0.53
CA SER A 256 9.19 5.97 -0.79
C SER A 256 8.27 5.58 -1.94
N ASN A 257 6.97 5.71 -1.74
CA ASN A 257 5.99 5.55 -2.84
C ASN A 257 6.04 6.70 -3.84
N ILE A 258 6.37 7.92 -3.39
CA ILE A 258 6.39 9.12 -4.24
C ILE A 258 7.68 9.18 -5.06
N HIS A 259 8.85 8.97 -4.40
CA HIS A 259 10.15 9.21 -5.00
C HIS A 259 10.87 7.94 -5.47
N ALA A 260 10.38 6.74 -5.10
CA ALA A 260 11.01 5.45 -5.42
C ALA A 260 12.49 5.36 -4.95
N THR A 261 12.83 6.02 -3.86
CA THR A 261 14.16 6.04 -3.23
C THR A 261 14.05 5.66 -1.76
N SER A 262 15.17 5.32 -1.14
CA SER A 262 15.18 4.96 0.29
C SER A 262 14.98 6.17 1.19
N LEU A 263 14.15 6.01 2.22
CA LEU A 263 13.91 6.94 3.32
C LEU A 263 14.39 6.33 4.62
N SER A 264 15.08 7.13 5.44
CA SER A 264 15.49 6.71 6.79
C SER A 264 15.24 7.81 7.84
N GLU A 265 15.30 9.08 7.46
CA GLU A 265 15.13 10.20 8.39
C GLU A 265 13.65 10.45 8.72
N ALA A 266 13.34 10.63 10.00
CA ALA A 266 11.98 10.86 10.49
C ALA A 266 11.29 12.05 9.82
N GLN A 267 12.02 13.12 9.53
CA GLN A 267 11.47 14.30 8.86
C GLN A 267 11.03 13.97 7.43
N MET A 268 11.87 13.25 6.66
CA MET A 268 11.54 12.84 5.30
C MET A 268 10.35 11.87 5.27
N ILE A 269 10.26 10.97 6.26
CA ILE A 269 9.12 10.06 6.42
C ILE A 269 7.82 10.84 6.66
N ARG A 270 7.86 11.89 7.51
CA ARG A 270 6.68 12.75 7.75
C ARG A 270 6.22 13.45 6.47
N GLU A 271 7.15 14.00 5.70
CA GLU A 271 6.87 14.68 4.44
C GLU A 271 6.29 13.73 3.39
N GLU A 272 6.86 12.53 3.26
CA GLU A 272 6.34 11.47 2.41
C GLU A 272 4.89 11.14 2.75
N LEU A 273 4.61 10.76 4.01
CA LEU A 273 3.28 10.33 4.43
C LEU A 273 2.23 11.44 4.32
N ALA A 274 2.62 12.70 4.53
CA ALA A 274 1.73 13.85 4.39
C ALA A 274 1.26 14.04 2.94
N GLN A 275 2.09 13.71 1.95
CA GLN A 275 1.82 13.93 0.53
C GLN A 275 1.40 12.66 -0.23
N GLN A 276 1.70 11.48 0.28
CA GLN A 276 1.54 10.20 -0.41
C GLN A 276 0.13 9.99 -0.97
N ILE A 277 -0.92 10.34 -0.21
CA ILE A 277 -2.31 10.10 -0.64
C ILE A 277 -2.77 10.98 -1.81
N ALA A 278 -2.07 12.10 -2.07
CA ALA A 278 -2.35 13.01 -3.18
C ALA A 278 -1.31 12.90 -4.32
N SER A 279 -0.34 11.98 -4.19
CA SER A 279 0.77 11.79 -5.13
C SER A 279 0.74 10.39 -5.75
N PRO A 280 1.26 10.22 -6.98
CA PRO A 280 1.35 8.93 -7.64
C PRO A 280 2.25 7.94 -6.91
N VAL A 281 1.87 6.66 -6.91
CA VAL A 281 2.68 5.55 -6.40
C VAL A 281 3.62 5.05 -7.50
N GLN A 282 4.93 5.20 -7.29
CA GLN A 282 6.00 4.83 -8.22
C GLN A 282 6.45 3.37 -8.05
N TRP A 283 5.52 2.41 -8.00
CA TRP A 283 5.84 1.03 -7.63
C TRP A 283 6.85 0.37 -8.57
N THR A 284 6.72 0.56 -9.89
CA THR A 284 7.70 0.04 -10.86
C THR A 284 9.11 0.53 -10.54
N HIS A 285 9.28 1.83 -10.37
CA HIS A 285 10.58 2.43 -10.07
C HIS A 285 11.11 2.01 -8.70
N SER A 286 10.22 1.82 -7.71
CA SER A 286 10.59 1.31 -6.37
C SER A 286 11.20 -0.09 -6.45
N ILE A 287 10.61 -0.97 -7.25
CA ILE A 287 11.14 -2.34 -7.44
C ILE A 287 12.43 -2.34 -8.26
N GLU A 288 12.54 -1.49 -9.29
CA GLU A 288 13.77 -1.30 -10.06
C GLU A 288 14.91 -0.76 -9.18
N TYR A 289 14.62 0.22 -8.32
CA TYR A 289 15.58 0.73 -7.33
C TYR A 289 16.09 -0.39 -6.41
N LEU A 290 15.19 -1.18 -5.82
CA LEU A 290 15.55 -2.31 -4.95
C LEU A 290 16.47 -3.32 -5.67
N ALA A 291 16.16 -3.65 -6.90
CA ALA A 291 17.01 -4.56 -7.70
C ALA A 291 18.38 -3.95 -8.00
N SER A 292 18.44 -2.65 -8.35
CA SER A 292 19.70 -1.94 -8.57
C SER A 292 20.55 -1.86 -7.30
N ALA A 293 19.89 -1.82 -6.12
CA ALA A 293 20.54 -1.88 -4.81
C ALA A 293 20.99 -3.30 -4.41
N GLY A 294 20.80 -4.31 -5.28
CA GLY A 294 21.27 -5.67 -5.07
C GLY A 294 20.27 -6.61 -4.38
N VAL A 295 19.00 -6.20 -4.24
CA VAL A 295 17.96 -7.10 -3.70
C VAL A 295 17.66 -8.21 -4.71
N THR A 296 17.81 -9.46 -4.25
CA THR A 296 17.58 -10.67 -5.06
C THR A 296 16.43 -11.54 -4.55
N LEU A 297 15.99 -11.30 -3.31
CA LEU A 297 14.84 -11.97 -2.68
C LEU A 297 13.81 -10.95 -2.21
N PHE A 298 12.60 -11.08 -2.73
CA PHE A 298 11.44 -10.29 -2.33
C PHE A 298 10.45 -11.17 -1.57
N ILE A 299 10.09 -10.78 -0.36
CA ILE A 299 9.11 -11.51 0.47
C ILE A 299 7.89 -10.62 0.63
N GLU A 300 6.79 -10.95 -0.04
CA GLU A 300 5.51 -10.29 0.13
C GLU A 300 4.79 -10.88 1.35
N ILE A 301 4.37 -10.02 2.26
CA ILE A 301 3.73 -10.39 3.53
C ILE A 301 2.41 -9.64 3.64
N GLY A 302 1.31 -10.36 3.52
CA GLY A 302 -0.02 -9.76 3.55
C GLY A 302 -1.10 -10.66 2.96
N PRO A 303 -2.36 -10.21 2.93
CA PRO A 303 -3.51 -11.07 2.60
C PRO A 303 -3.64 -11.47 1.12
N ASP A 304 -2.76 -10.99 0.22
CA ASP A 304 -2.77 -11.29 -1.21
C ASP A 304 -1.34 -11.53 -1.72
N GLN A 305 -1.19 -11.80 -3.02
CA GLN A 305 0.08 -12.02 -3.73
C GLN A 305 0.26 -11.12 -4.97
N ALA A 306 -0.42 -9.98 -4.98
CA ALA A 306 -0.43 -9.06 -6.12
C ALA A 306 0.95 -8.45 -6.37
N LEU A 307 1.70 -8.09 -5.32
CA LEU A 307 3.02 -7.49 -5.44
C LEU A 307 4.04 -8.47 -6.00
N THR A 308 3.99 -9.74 -5.59
CA THR A 308 4.81 -10.83 -6.16
C THR A 308 4.60 -10.94 -7.66
N GLY A 309 3.35 -10.83 -8.12
CA GLY A 309 3.03 -10.81 -9.56
C GLY A 309 3.62 -9.60 -10.28
N MET A 310 3.59 -8.42 -9.66
CA MET A 310 4.18 -7.18 -10.20
C MET A 310 5.71 -7.28 -10.26
N VAL A 311 6.38 -7.73 -9.19
CA VAL A 311 7.85 -7.91 -9.16
C VAL A 311 8.32 -8.79 -10.31
N LYS A 312 7.67 -9.94 -10.55
CA LYS A 312 8.03 -10.87 -11.66
C LYS A 312 7.85 -10.26 -13.05
N ARG A 313 7.01 -9.24 -13.20
CA ARG A 313 6.81 -8.51 -14.46
C ARG A 313 7.82 -7.40 -14.64
N ILE A 314 8.20 -6.72 -13.55
CA ILE A 314 9.16 -5.61 -13.56
C ILE A 314 10.58 -6.15 -13.74
N ILE A 315 10.96 -7.18 -12.98
CA ILE A 315 12.33 -7.69 -12.94
C ILE A 315 12.35 -9.20 -13.23
N LYS A 316 13.37 -9.65 -13.95
CA LYS A 316 13.66 -11.06 -14.21
C LYS A 316 14.81 -11.56 -13.34
N GLY A 317 14.81 -12.86 -13.05
CA GLY A 317 15.92 -13.52 -12.34
C GLY A 317 15.97 -13.29 -10.81
N VAL A 318 14.92 -12.76 -10.21
CA VAL A 318 14.79 -12.61 -8.75
C VAL A 318 13.92 -13.72 -8.16
N THR A 319 14.16 -14.03 -6.89
CA THR A 319 13.35 -14.96 -6.11
C THR A 319 12.23 -14.19 -5.39
N THR A 320 11.05 -14.77 -5.36
CA THR A 320 9.89 -14.20 -4.62
C THR A 320 9.30 -15.25 -3.69
N ILE A 321 8.98 -14.86 -2.48
CA ILE A 321 8.23 -15.64 -1.50
C ILE A 321 6.96 -14.84 -1.17
N ASN A 322 5.85 -15.53 -0.96
CA ASN A 322 4.60 -14.93 -0.56
C ASN A 322 4.11 -15.58 0.74
N ILE A 323 3.62 -14.78 1.67
CA ILE A 323 3.13 -15.18 2.99
C ILE A 323 1.74 -14.57 3.19
N CYS A 324 0.68 -15.36 2.93
CA CYS A 324 -0.72 -14.94 3.10
C CYS A 324 -1.42 -15.64 4.27
N ASN A 325 -0.86 -16.76 4.77
CA ASN A 325 -1.51 -17.63 5.76
C ASN A 325 -0.48 -18.49 6.49
N SER A 326 -0.94 -19.26 7.48
CA SER A 326 -0.10 -20.15 8.30
C SER A 326 0.61 -21.26 7.50
N THR A 327 0.04 -21.72 6.40
CA THR A 327 0.69 -22.72 5.52
C THR A 327 1.86 -22.10 4.77
N ASP A 328 1.71 -20.88 4.28
CA ASP A 328 2.77 -20.15 3.58
C ASP A 328 3.92 -19.81 4.54
N ILE A 329 3.61 -19.46 5.80
CA ILE A 329 4.62 -19.25 6.84
C ILE A 329 5.55 -20.46 6.99
N LYS A 330 4.98 -21.68 7.06
CA LYS A 330 5.78 -22.91 7.19
C LYS A 330 6.69 -23.12 5.99
N LYS A 331 6.19 -22.90 4.77
CA LYS A 331 6.98 -23.01 3.53
C LYS A 331 8.07 -21.95 3.48
N ALA A 332 7.73 -20.70 3.78
CA ALA A 332 8.66 -19.58 3.78
C ALA A 332 9.79 -19.80 4.79
N ALA A 333 9.46 -20.27 6.01
CA ALA A 333 10.45 -20.58 7.04
C ALA A 333 11.43 -21.69 6.62
N SER A 334 10.96 -22.73 5.94
CA SER A 334 11.82 -23.78 5.37
C SER A 334 12.74 -23.20 4.29
N SER A 335 12.18 -22.45 3.34
CA SER A 335 12.96 -21.84 2.24
C SER A 335 14.05 -20.90 2.74
N VAL A 336 13.75 -20.06 3.73
CA VAL A 336 14.71 -19.10 4.31
C VAL A 336 15.86 -19.84 5.03
N ARG A 337 15.56 -20.94 5.73
CA ARG A 337 16.60 -21.78 6.36
C ARG A 337 17.50 -22.48 5.32
N GLU A 338 16.91 -23.02 4.26
CA GLU A 338 17.65 -23.65 3.16
C GLU A 338 18.57 -22.67 2.42
N MET A 339 18.18 -21.39 2.36
CA MET A 339 18.98 -20.30 1.74
C MET A 339 20.07 -19.76 2.68
N ASP A 340 20.18 -20.24 3.92
CA ASP A 340 21.14 -19.78 4.93
C ASP A 340 21.08 -18.23 5.17
N LEU A 341 19.86 -17.70 5.27
CA LEU A 341 19.62 -16.26 5.42
C LEU A 341 19.46 -15.82 6.88
N LEU A 342 19.44 -16.75 7.82
CA LEU A 342 19.25 -16.44 9.23
C LEU A 342 20.55 -15.93 9.85
N ARG A 343 20.48 -14.85 10.60
CA ARG A 343 21.59 -14.38 11.44
C ARG A 343 21.65 -15.24 12.71
N GLU A 344 22.85 -15.58 13.15
CA GLU A 344 23.05 -16.10 14.51
C GLU A 344 22.65 -14.98 15.49
N ILE A 345 21.73 -15.30 16.42
CA ILE A 345 21.21 -14.38 17.44
C ILE A 345 22.09 -14.51 18.70
#